data_3c11b029ef5921d9aef5dc199e623a9d
#
_entry.id   3c11b029ef5921d9aef5dc199e623a9d
#
_cell.length_a   1.000
_cell.length_b   1.000
_cell.length_c   1.000
_cell.angle_alpha   90.00
_cell.angle_beta   90.00
_cell.angle_gamma   90.00
#
_symmetry.space_group_name_H-M   'P 1'
#
loop_
_entity.id
_entity.type
_entity.pdbx_description
1 polymer ?
#
loop_
_entity_poly.entity_id
_entity_poly.type
_entity_poly.pdbx_seq_one_letter_code
_entity_poly.pdbx_strand_id
1 'polypeptide(L)'
;MSSAKSVIGTACENLADVSGARAAGALSEGDGIVFEALPSSVVPTKAVTPRFVELFTHESDPSVAGMYFSQEVALALSIGVGERVETTSGPVFVAGIFSYPDDGRVPGLGWSVLDVVPADGMFDSCWLDVPFAQSLAPSFILTAVAPGNGEKPTVGQLNARLGANYDFGALVEARDSLLTIPSAALVGLALGCVLVRVRRLELASALHCGVGRSALFVQLLLENVAWLSAASATAMAVTLLFVMPEAASDRTALMLGTVRILALAAASVLLGSSLGVALTRERHMFRYFKER
;
A
#
# COMPACT_ATOMS: atom_id res chain seq x y z
N MET A 1 21.87 0.81 -29.31
CA MET A 1 22.67 -0.28 -28.77
C MET A 1 21.67 -1.29 -28.26
N SER A 2 21.58 -2.46 -28.91
CA SER A 2 20.67 -3.54 -28.46
C SER A 2 21.22 -4.06 -27.12
N SER A 3 20.50 -3.86 -26.05
CA SER A 3 20.79 -4.52 -24.77
C SER A 3 20.69 -6.02 -24.99
N ALA A 4 21.64 -6.80 -24.50
CA ALA A 4 21.56 -8.26 -24.63
C ALA A 4 20.40 -8.75 -23.78
N LYS A 5 19.39 -9.35 -24.42
CA LYS A 5 18.24 -9.95 -23.74
C LYS A 5 18.73 -10.98 -22.72
N SER A 6 18.50 -10.73 -21.46
CA SER A 6 19.04 -11.52 -20.35
C SER A 6 17.98 -12.10 -19.40
N VAL A 7 16.71 -11.74 -19.59
CA VAL A 7 15.60 -12.15 -18.73
C VAL A 7 14.80 -13.25 -19.38
N ILE A 8 14.53 -14.33 -18.65
CA ILE A 8 13.65 -15.41 -19.07
C ILE A 8 12.21 -14.99 -18.75
N GLY A 9 11.37 -14.84 -19.77
CA GLY A 9 10.01 -14.31 -19.63
C GLY A 9 9.13 -15.15 -18.71
N THR A 10 9.12 -16.47 -18.88
CA THR A 10 8.35 -17.38 -18.02
C THR A 10 8.81 -17.35 -16.57
N ALA A 11 10.13 -17.22 -16.32
CA ALA A 11 10.66 -17.10 -14.97
C ALA A 11 10.24 -15.78 -14.33
N CYS A 12 10.19 -14.67 -15.11
CA CYS A 12 9.73 -13.38 -14.65
C CYS A 12 8.24 -13.40 -14.24
N GLU A 13 7.35 -13.96 -15.10
CA GLU A 13 5.91 -14.06 -14.78
C GLU A 13 5.65 -14.90 -13.53
N ASN A 14 6.37 -16.01 -13.36
CA ASN A 14 6.21 -16.90 -12.21
C ASN A 14 6.62 -16.25 -10.89
N LEU A 15 7.36 -15.14 -10.91
CA LEU A 15 7.68 -14.39 -9.69
C LEU A 15 6.43 -13.89 -8.98
N ALA A 16 5.36 -13.54 -9.67
CA ALA A 16 4.12 -13.13 -9.05
C ALA A 16 3.54 -14.22 -8.12
N ASP A 17 3.64 -15.48 -8.54
CA ASP A 17 3.08 -16.61 -7.81
C ASP A 17 3.95 -17.04 -6.61
N VAL A 18 5.27 -16.85 -6.71
CA VAL A 18 6.23 -17.28 -5.69
C VAL A 18 6.51 -16.19 -4.66
N SER A 19 6.64 -14.93 -5.11
CA SER A 19 7.04 -13.81 -4.24
C SER A 19 5.87 -13.14 -3.53
N GLY A 20 4.61 -13.49 -3.88
CA GLY A 20 3.43 -12.78 -3.39
C GLY A 20 3.30 -11.37 -3.94
N ALA A 21 3.98 -11.07 -5.06
CA ALA A 21 3.78 -9.84 -5.80
C ALA A 21 2.37 -9.76 -6.37
N ARG A 22 1.89 -8.56 -6.68
CA ARG A 22 0.58 -8.34 -7.30
C ARG A 22 0.60 -8.74 -8.76
N ALA A 23 1.64 -8.37 -9.46
CA ALA A 23 1.86 -8.68 -10.87
C ALA A 23 3.36 -8.75 -11.18
N ALA A 24 3.71 -9.50 -12.19
CA ALA A 24 5.06 -9.60 -12.72
C ALA A 24 5.03 -9.86 -14.22
N GLY A 25 5.96 -9.27 -14.96
CA GLY A 25 6.05 -9.51 -16.38
C GLY A 25 7.34 -8.99 -16.96
N ALA A 26 7.70 -9.50 -18.14
CA ALA A 26 8.90 -9.13 -18.85
C ALA A 26 8.59 -8.20 -20.02
N LEU A 27 9.57 -7.34 -20.34
CA LEU A 27 9.49 -6.35 -21.41
C LEU A 27 10.77 -6.35 -22.23
N SER A 28 10.59 -6.18 -23.56
CA SER A 28 11.67 -5.89 -24.52
C SER A 28 11.31 -4.71 -25.38
N GLU A 29 12.32 -3.99 -25.84
CA GLU A 29 12.15 -3.01 -26.91
C GLU A 29 11.68 -3.70 -28.19
N GLY A 30 10.67 -3.10 -28.85
CA GLY A 30 10.16 -3.53 -30.13
C GLY A 30 10.48 -2.53 -31.25
N ASP A 31 10.21 -2.94 -32.47
CA ASP A 31 10.28 -2.04 -33.63
C ASP A 31 9.06 -1.11 -33.61
N GLY A 32 9.26 0.20 -33.71
CA GLY A 32 8.16 1.17 -33.66
C GLY A 32 7.12 0.92 -34.76
N ILE A 33 5.87 1.30 -34.49
CA ILE A 33 4.75 1.19 -35.43
C ILE A 33 4.35 2.56 -35.99
N VAL A 34 3.98 2.61 -37.28
CA VAL A 34 3.46 3.81 -37.91
C VAL A 34 1.99 3.64 -38.22
N PHE A 35 1.16 4.51 -37.71
CA PHE A 35 -0.28 4.52 -37.94
C PHE A 35 -0.61 5.39 -39.17
N GLU A 36 -1.57 4.96 -40.00
CA GLU A 36 -1.99 5.75 -41.16
C GLU A 36 -2.51 7.15 -40.77
N ALA A 37 -3.12 7.27 -39.58
CA ALA A 37 -3.57 8.54 -39.03
C ALA A 37 -2.40 9.45 -38.56
N LEU A 38 -1.20 8.89 -38.33
CA LEU A 38 0.01 9.59 -37.87
C LEU A 38 1.23 9.17 -38.71
N PRO A 39 1.24 9.42 -40.04
CA PRO A 39 2.24 8.87 -40.96
C PRO A 39 3.66 9.40 -40.76
N SER A 40 3.81 10.52 -40.08
CA SER A 40 5.12 11.15 -39.80
C SER A 40 5.67 10.80 -38.40
N SER A 41 4.94 10.03 -37.61
CA SER A 41 5.29 9.70 -36.22
C SER A 41 5.40 8.21 -36.02
N VAL A 42 6.60 7.74 -35.66
CA VAL A 42 6.82 6.36 -35.23
C VAL A 42 6.46 6.26 -33.75
N VAL A 43 5.47 5.43 -33.43
CA VAL A 43 5.10 5.14 -32.04
C VAL A 43 5.92 3.95 -31.55
N PRO A 44 6.70 4.09 -30.45
CA PRO A 44 7.47 2.98 -29.92
C PRO A 44 6.57 1.80 -29.54
N THR A 45 6.97 0.59 -29.94
CA THR A 45 6.34 -0.65 -29.47
C THR A 45 7.22 -1.32 -28.43
N LYS A 46 6.59 -2.01 -27.49
CA LYS A 46 7.27 -2.84 -26.49
C LYS A 46 6.68 -4.23 -26.55
N ALA A 47 7.52 -5.22 -26.79
CA ALA A 47 7.11 -6.62 -26.67
C ALA A 47 7.04 -7.00 -25.20
N VAL A 48 5.89 -7.43 -24.73
CA VAL A 48 5.63 -7.73 -23.33
C VAL A 48 5.02 -9.10 -23.14
N THR A 49 5.29 -9.73 -22.01
CA THR A 49 4.63 -11.01 -21.66
C THR A 49 3.18 -10.77 -21.25
N PRO A 50 2.28 -11.76 -21.35
CA PRO A 50 0.85 -11.58 -21.07
C PRO A 50 0.55 -10.96 -19.70
N ARG A 51 1.23 -11.40 -18.64
CA ARG A 51 1.01 -10.87 -17.28
C ARG A 51 1.60 -9.47 -17.05
N PHE A 52 2.45 -8.98 -17.96
CA PHE A 52 3.00 -7.62 -17.83
C PHE A 52 1.91 -6.55 -17.84
N VAL A 53 0.83 -6.78 -18.58
CA VAL A 53 -0.28 -5.82 -18.70
C VAL A 53 -1.00 -5.63 -17.36
N GLU A 54 -1.03 -6.67 -16.51
CA GLU A 54 -1.63 -6.61 -15.17
C GLU A 54 -0.96 -5.56 -14.25
N LEU A 55 0.28 -5.15 -14.56
CA LEU A 55 0.98 -4.08 -13.84
C LEU A 55 0.29 -2.69 -13.97
N PHE A 56 -0.52 -2.49 -15.02
CA PHE A 56 -1.12 -1.19 -15.34
C PHE A 56 -2.63 -1.22 -15.44
N THR A 57 -3.24 -2.40 -15.58
CA THR A 57 -4.68 -2.55 -15.78
C THR A 57 -5.21 -3.64 -14.87
N HIS A 58 -6.18 -3.30 -14.02
CA HIS A 58 -6.86 -4.29 -13.16
C HIS A 58 -7.98 -5.05 -13.89
N GLU A 59 -8.38 -4.60 -15.07
CA GLU A 59 -9.51 -5.12 -15.86
C GLU A 59 -9.09 -5.77 -17.18
N SER A 60 -7.78 -5.95 -17.42
CA SER A 60 -7.33 -6.58 -18.65
C SER A 60 -7.58 -8.09 -18.60
N ASP A 61 -8.24 -8.58 -19.63
CA ASP A 61 -8.26 -10.02 -19.91
C ASP A 61 -7.03 -10.36 -20.78
N PRO A 62 -5.99 -10.99 -20.24
CA PRO A 62 -4.77 -11.32 -20.98
C PRO A 62 -5.00 -12.34 -22.11
N SER A 63 -6.20 -12.94 -22.19
CA SER A 63 -6.60 -13.85 -23.25
C SER A 63 -7.02 -13.12 -24.54
N VAL A 64 -7.28 -11.80 -24.49
CA VAL A 64 -7.68 -11.02 -25.67
C VAL A 64 -6.43 -10.72 -26.51
N ALA A 65 -6.35 -11.36 -27.68
CA ALA A 65 -5.29 -11.10 -28.64
C ALA A 65 -5.40 -9.68 -29.20
N GLY A 66 -4.33 -8.91 -29.11
CA GLY A 66 -4.28 -7.52 -29.58
C GLY A 66 -3.19 -6.74 -28.90
N MET A 67 -3.11 -5.45 -29.22
CA MET A 67 -2.15 -4.52 -28.63
C MET A 67 -2.82 -3.64 -27.57
N TYR A 68 -2.04 -3.26 -26.54
CA TYR A 68 -2.48 -2.33 -25.53
C TYR A 68 -1.85 -0.97 -25.79
N PHE A 69 -2.67 0.07 -25.80
CA PHE A 69 -2.24 1.43 -26.14
C PHE A 69 -2.11 2.28 -24.88
N SER A 70 -1.07 3.11 -24.82
CA SER A 70 -1.04 4.13 -23.78
C SER A 70 -2.19 5.12 -23.98
N GLN A 71 -2.69 5.70 -22.89
CA GLN A 71 -3.78 6.67 -22.93
C GLN A 71 -3.47 7.86 -23.84
N GLU A 72 -2.22 8.33 -23.91
CA GLU A 72 -1.80 9.44 -24.75
C GLU A 72 -1.88 9.07 -26.25
N VAL A 73 -1.44 7.87 -26.62
CA VAL A 73 -1.54 7.39 -28.01
C VAL A 73 -3.00 7.16 -28.40
N ALA A 74 -3.80 6.58 -27.49
CA ALA A 74 -5.22 6.35 -27.73
C ALA A 74 -5.98 7.66 -27.97
N LEU A 75 -5.71 8.70 -27.15
CA LEU A 75 -6.28 10.04 -27.34
C LEU A 75 -5.85 10.68 -28.65
N ALA A 76 -4.57 10.59 -29.00
CA ALA A 76 -4.04 11.17 -30.25
C ALA A 76 -4.64 10.53 -31.51
N LEU A 77 -4.91 9.22 -31.46
CA LEU A 77 -5.55 8.47 -32.54
C LEU A 77 -7.10 8.51 -32.47
N SER A 78 -7.67 9.00 -31.35
CA SER A 78 -9.13 9.01 -31.07
C SER A 78 -9.73 7.59 -31.15
N ILE A 79 -9.05 6.60 -30.54
CA ILE A 79 -9.43 5.18 -30.58
C ILE A 79 -9.92 4.69 -29.23
N GLY A 80 -10.80 3.70 -29.27
CA GLY A 80 -11.34 3.00 -28.09
C GLY A 80 -10.97 1.51 -28.06
N VAL A 81 -11.19 0.89 -26.90
CA VAL A 81 -11.01 -0.56 -26.72
C VAL A 81 -12.00 -1.31 -27.62
N GLY A 82 -11.52 -2.37 -28.27
CA GLY A 82 -12.31 -3.19 -29.20
C GLY A 82 -12.30 -2.69 -30.66
N GLU A 83 -11.67 -1.55 -30.94
CA GLU A 83 -11.55 -1.03 -32.29
C GLU A 83 -10.36 -1.62 -33.04
N ARG A 84 -10.34 -1.43 -34.36
CA ARG A 84 -9.22 -1.76 -35.23
C ARG A 84 -8.63 -0.47 -35.78
N VAL A 85 -7.31 -0.42 -35.79
CA VAL A 85 -6.54 0.74 -36.26
C VAL A 85 -5.66 0.33 -37.41
N GLU A 86 -5.70 1.09 -38.51
CA GLU A 86 -4.87 0.84 -39.69
C GLU A 86 -3.44 1.32 -39.44
N THR A 87 -2.49 0.44 -39.78
CA THR A 87 -1.07 0.72 -39.74
C THR A 87 -0.42 0.42 -41.08
N THR A 88 0.79 0.90 -41.28
CA THR A 88 1.56 0.59 -42.51
C THR A 88 1.83 -0.91 -42.70
N SER A 89 1.70 -1.73 -41.63
CA SER A 89 1.91 -3.17 -41.65
C SER A 89 0.61 -3.97 -41.62
N GLY A 90 -0.57 -3.30 -41.61
CA GLY A 90 -1.89 -3.89 -41.56
C GLY A 90 -2.69 -3.47 -40.33
N PRO A 91 -3.96 -3.92 -40.24
CA PRO A 91 -4.83 -3.56 -39.13
C PRO A 91 -4.41 -4.20 -37.80
N VAL A 92 -4.44 -3.42 -36.73
CA VAL A 92 -4.16 -3.85 -35.36
C VAL A 92 -5.40 -3.71 -34.52
N PHE A 93 -5.66 -4.70 -33.65
CA PHE A 93 -6.78 -4.70 -32.72
C PHE A 93 -6.38 -4.06 -31.37
N VAL A 94 -7.20 -3.14 -30.87
CA VAL A 94 -7.03 -2.49 -29.56
C VAL A 94 -7.60 -3.38 -28.47
N ALA A 95 -6.74 -4.17 -27.82
CA ALA A 95 -7.13 -5.05 -26.72
C ALA A 95 -7.42 -4.28 -25.42
N GLY A 96 -6.74 -3.15 -25.21
CA GLY A 96 -6.94 -2.33 -24.03
C GLY A 96 -6.19 -0.99 -24.11
N ILE A 97 -6.49 -0.12 -23.14
CA ILE A 97 -5.82 1.17 -22.96
C ILE A 97 -5.27 1.20 -21.53
N PHE A 98 -4.00 1.54 -21.39
CA PHE A 98 -3.35 1.65 -20.09
C PHE A 98 -2.92 3.08 -19.80
N SER A 99 -2.90 3.43 -18.51
CA SER A 99 -2.42 4.72 -18.03
C SER A 99 -1.00 4.59 -17.50
N TYR A 100 -0.13 5.50 -17.94
CA TYR A 100 1.24 5.62 -17.43
C TYR A 100 1.53 7.07 -17.06
N PRO A 101 1.19 7.48 -15.83
CA PRO A 101 1.32 8.89 -15.43
C PRO A 101 2.78 9.30 -15.32
N ASP A 102 3.04 10.58 -15.60
CA ASP A 102 4.34 11.23 -15.38
C ASP A 102 4.51 11.62 -13.90
N ASP A 103 4.63 10.62 -13.04
CA ASP A 103 4.75 10.75 -11.58
C ASP A 103 6.20 10.54 -11.09
N GLY A 104 7.16 10.50 -12.00
CA GLY A 104 8.59 10.25 -11.72
C GLY A 104 9.00 8.79 -11.94
N ARG A 105 8.16 8.00 -12.59
CA ARG A 105 8.53 6.67 -13.11
C ARG A 105 9.52 6.80 -14.26
N VAL A 106 10.23 5.70 -14.54
CA VAL A 106 11.11 5.63 -15.72
C VAL A 106 10.30 5.98 -16.97
N PRO A 107 10.69 6.99 -17.77
CA PRO A 107 9.95 7.40 -18.95
C PRO A 107 9.99 6.35 -20.05
N GLY A 108 9.02 6.40 -20.98
CA GLY A 108 9.02 5.58 -22.19
C GLY A 108 7.76 4.77 -22.44
N LEU A 109 6.91 4.55 -21.43
CA LEU A 109 5.63 3.86 -21.64
C LEU A 109 4.43 4.82 -21.82
N GLY A 110 4.55 6.09 -21.44
CA GLY A 110 3.48 7.09 -21.63
C GLY A 110 3.08 7.32 -23.08
N TRP A 111 4.05 7.21 -24.01
CA TRP A 111 3.83 7.28 -25.45
C TRP A 111 4.30 5.99 -26.10
N SER A 112 3.55 4.90 -25.97
CA SER A 112 3.93 3.60 -26.49
C SER A 112 2.74 2.67 -26.71
N VAL A 113 3.00 1.58 -27.41
CA VAL A 113 2.06 0.46 -27.61
C VAL A 113 2.73 -0.81 -27.09
N LEU A 114 2.00 -1.61 -26.33
CA LEU A 114 2.45 -2.90 -25.83
C LEU A 114 1.93 -4.00 -26.76
N ASP A 115 2.85 -4.79 -27.31
CA ASP A 115 2.57 -5.97 -28.10
C ASP A 115 2.74 -7.21 -27.21
N VAL A 116 1.64 -7.94 -27.00
CA VAL A 116 1.64 -9.10 -26.11
C VAL A 116 2.18 -10.30 -26.86
N VAL A 117 3.35 -10.79 -26.43
CA VAL A 117 4.04 -11.94 -27.02
C VAL A 117 4.13 -13.10 -26.03
N PRO A 118 4.30 -14.35 -26.50
CA PRO A 118 4.51 -15.49 -25.60
C PRO A 118 5.69 -15.29 -24.64
N ALA A 119 5.54 -15.79 -23.41
CA ALA A 119 6.54 -15.61 -22.34
C ALA A 119 7.76 -16.54 -22.43
N ASP A 120 7.79 -17.47 -23.38
CA ASP A 120 8.87 -18.47 -23.58
C ASP A 120 10.15 -17.89 -24.18
N GLY A 121 10.17 -16.59 -24.45
CA GLY A 121 11.32 -15.86 -25.01
C GLY A 121 12.25 -15.25 -23.97
N MET A 122 13.31 -14.60 -24.51
CA MET A 122 14.24 -13.79 -23.74
C MET A 122 13.88 -12.32 -23.88
N PHE A 123 13.95 -11.57 -22.76
CA PHE A 123 13.54 -10.17 -22.66
C PHE A 123 14.66 -9.29 -22.09
N ASP A 124 14.51 -7.98 -22.21
CA ASP A 124 15.48 -6.99 -21.77
C ASP A 124 15.35 -6.69 -20.26
N SER A 125 14.13 -6.73 -19.72
CA SER A 125 13.84 -6.39 -18.33
C SER A 125 12.68 -7.20 -17.76
N CYS A 126 12.72 -7.43 -16.44
CA CYS A 126 11.63 -8.00 -15.64
C CYS A 126 11.09 -6.94 -14.69
N TRP A 127 9.78 -6.75 -14.67
CA TRP A 127 9.09 -5.80 -13.82
C TRP A 127 8.20 -6.53 -12.84
N LEU A 128 8.18 -6.04 -11.60
CA LEU A 128 7.51 -6.70 -10.48
C LEU A 128 6.81 -5.64 -9.63
N ASP A 129 5.51 -5.78 -9.43
CA ASP A 129 4.75 -4.98 -8.46
C ASP A 129 4.71 -5.69 -7.12
N VAL A 130 5.48 -5.17 -6.16
CA VAL A 130 5.64 -5.76 -4.84
C VAL A 130 4.88 -4.95 -3.81
N PRO A 131 4.03 -5.60 -2.98
CA PRO A 131 3.42 -4.96 -1.83
C PRO A 131 4.46 -4.32 -0.90
N PHE A 132 4.15 -3.16 -0.32
CA PHE A 132 5.10 -2.42 0.53
C PHE A 132 5.52 -3.18 1.80
N ALA A 133 4.69 -4.11 2.26
CA ALA A 133 4.98 -4.94 3.42
C ALA A 133 6.01 -6.05 3.16
N GLN A 134 6.43 -6.24 1.89
CA GLN A 134 7.40 -7.25 1.51
C GLN A 134 8.75 -6.63 1.15
N SER A 135 9.75 -6.85 1.99
CA SER A 135 11.12 -6.36 1.78
C SER A 135 11.98 -7.25 0.85
N LEU A 136 11.39 -8.23 0.15
CA LEU A 136 12.10 -9.33 -0.50
C LEU A 136 12.45 -9.10 -1.98
N ALA A 137 11.99 -8.03 -2.59
CA ALA A 137 11.97 -7.85 -4.03
C ALA A 137 13.32 -7.95 -4.78
N PRO A 138 14.42 -7.31 -4.33
CA PRO A 138 15.63 -7.27 -5.16
C PRO A 138 16.28 -8.63 -5.41
N SER A 139 16.23 -9.54 -4.44
CA SER A 139 16.84 -10.85 -4.57
C SER A 139 16.02 -11.81 -5.44
N PHE A 140 14.70 -11.70 -5.41
CA PHE A 140 13.82 -12.56 -6.22
C PHE A 140 13.86 -12.22 -7.70
N ILE A 141 13.88 -10.94 -8.06
CA ILE A 141 13.88 -10.53 -9.47
C ILE A 141 15.14 -11.03 -10.22
N LEU A 142 16.25 -11.19 -9.50
CA LEU A 142 17.48 -11.73 -10.07
C LEU A 142 17.39 -13.20 -10.46
N THR A 143 16.42 -13.95 -9.93
CA THR A 143 16.21 -15.37 -10.32
C THR A 143 15.61 -15.52 -11.71
N ALA A 144 15.01 -14.48 -12.28
CA ALA A 144 14.52 -14.47 -13.65
C ALA A 144 15.62 -14.21 -14.69
N VAL A 145 16.86 -13.90 -14.26
CA VAL A 145 17.98 -13.61 -15.16
C VAL A 145 18.65 -14.92 -15.60
N ALA A 146 18.87 -15.06 -16.89
CA ALA A 146 19.56 -16.21 -17.46
C ALA A 146 21.04 -16.25 -17.02
N PRO A 147 21.56 -17.39 -16.60
CA PRO A 147 22.99 -17.51 -16.24
C PRO A 147 23.88 -17.33 -17.47
N GLY A 148 24.96 -16.57 -17.34
CA GLY A 148 26.06 -16.57 -18.32
C GLY A 148 26.22 -15.32 -19.19
N ASN A 149 25.46 -14.27 -19.06
CA ASN A 149 25.54 -13.10 -19.95
C ASN A 149 26.58 -12.03 -19.56
N GLY A 150 27.53 -12.29 -18.67
CA GLY A 150 28.69 -11.42 -18.41
C GLY A 150 28.40 -10.02 -17.81
N GLU A 151 27.24 -9.42 -18.07
CA GLU A 151 26.79 -8.16 -17.48
C GLU A 151 26.08 -8.44 -16.15
N LYS A 152 26.43 -7.68 -15.13
CA LYS A 152 25.71 -7.75 -13.85
C LYS A 152 24.33 -7.10 -14.03
N PRO A 153 23.24 -7.84 -13.77
CA PRO A 153 21.91 -7.27 -13.82
C PRO A 153 21.78 -6.15 -12.77
N THR A 154 21.17 -5.06 -13.15
CA THR A 154 20.86 -3.95 -12.24
C THR A 154 19.41 -4.06 -11.82
N VAL A 155 19.15 -3.93 -10.52
CA VAL A 155 17.80 -3.85 -9.97
C VAL A 155 17.59 -2.44 -9.44
N GLY A 156 16.49 -1.83 -9.81
CA GLY A 156 16.14 -0.47 -9.38
C GLY A 156 14.63 -0.31 -9.22
N GLN A 157 14.24 0.71 -8.52
CA GLN A 157 12.83 1.09 -8.41
C GLN A 157 12.36 1.78 -9.70
N LEU A 158 11.15 1.47 -10.14
CA LEU A 158 10.55 2.07 -11.32
C LEU A 158 10.36 3.59 -11.12
N ASN A 159 9.93 3.99 -9.92
CA ASN A 159 9.78 5.39 -9.53
C ASN A 159 10.91 5.78 -8.58
N ALA A 160 11.88 6.53 -9.11
CA ALA A 160 13.04 7.01 -8.35
C ALA A 160 12.87 8.44 -7.81
N ARG A 161 11.68 9.04 -7.87
CA ARG A 161 11.42 10.42 -7.44
C ARG A 161 11.81 10.68 -5.96
N LEU A 162 11.65 9.68 -5.12
CA LEU A 162 12.01 9.75 -3.70
C LEU A 162 13.38 9.15 -3.39
N GLY A 163 14.15 8.78 -4.42
CA GLY A 163 15.46 8.14 -4.32
C GLY A 163 15.45 6.71 -4.82
N ALA A 164 16.61 6.23 -5.27
CA ALA A 164 16.75 4.91 -5.90
C ALA A 164 16.57 3.72 -4.92
N ASN A 165 16.62 3.98 -3.61
CA ASN A 165 16.51 2.97 -2.55
C ASN A 165 15.43 3.37 -1.52
N TYR A 166 14.33 3.95 -1.99
CA TYR A 166 13.24 4.37 -1.13
C TYR A 166 12.47 3.16 -0.59
N ASP A 167 12.50 3.00 0.73
CA ASP A 167 11.77 1.94 1.43
C ASP A 167 10.55 2.54 2.16
N PHE A 168 9.38 2.41 1.53
CA PHE A 168 8.13 2.90 2.10
C PHE A 168 7.75 2.14 3.38
N GLY A 169 8.02 0.83 3.42
CA GLY A 169 7.74 -0.01 4.60
C GLY A 169 8.53 0.46 5.82
N ALA A 170 9.83 0.68 5.65
CA ALA A 170 10.69 1.20 6.72
C ALA A 170 10.26 2.59 7.20
N LEU A 171 9.77 3.46 6.31
CA LEU A 171 9.24 4.77 6.69
C LEU A 171 7.93 4.68 7.50
N VAL A 172 7.02 3.81 7.11
CA VAL A 172 5.78 3.55 7.87
C VAL A 172 6.13 3.03 9.26
N GLU A 173 7.04 2.08 9.37
CA GLU A 173 7.48 1.52 10.64
C GLU A 173 8.19 2.57 11.52
N ALA A 174 9.07 3.38 10.94
CA ALA A 174 9.72 4.49 11.64
C ALA A 174 8.72 5.54 12.14
N ARG A 175 7.76 5.94 11.31
CA ARG A 175 6.69 6.86 11.70
C ARG A 175 5.87 6.28 12.85
N ASP A 176 5.49 5.02 12.77
CA ASP A 176 4.65 4.38 13.78
C ASP A 176 5.41 4.24 15.12
N SER A 177 6.67 3.86 15.09
CA SER A 177 7.48 3.71 16.30
C SER A 177 7.86 5.05 16.95
N LEU A 178 8.19 6.07 16.17
CA LEU A 178 8.69 7.36 16.69
C LEU A 178 7.59 8.37 17.00
N LEU A 179 6.47 8.37 16.29
CA LEU A 179 5.43 9.38 16.41
C LEU A 179 4.08 8.80 16.83
N THR A 180 3.55 7.83 16.09
CA THR A 180 2.17 7.37 16.25
C THR A 180 1.97 6.62 17.57
N ILE A 181 2.86 5.68 17.88
CA ILE A 181 2.78 4.89 19.11
C ILE A 181 2.97 5.75 20.36
N PRO A 182 4.03 6.58 20.48
CA PRO A 182 4.20 7.42 21.67
C PRO A 182 3.09 8.46 21.84
N SER A 183 2.61 9.06 20.75
CA SER A 183 1.52 10.02 20.82
C SER A 183 0.20 9.37 21.25
N ALA A 184 -0.13 8.20 20.74
CA ALA A 184 -1.30 7.42 21.15
C ALA A 184 -1.23 7.06 22.65
N ALA A 185 -0.05 6.68 23.13
CA ALA A 185 0.16 6.38 24.56
C ALA A 185 -0.02 7.63 25.44
N LEU A 186 0.58 8.75 25.06
CA LEU A 186 0.45 10.02 25.81
C LEU A 186 -0.98 10.53 25.84
N VAL A 187 -1.65 10.55 24.68
CA VAL A 187 -3.06 10.99 24.59
C VAL A 187 -3.95 10.04 25.39
N GLY A 188 -3.75 8.73 25.28
CA GLY A 188 -4.51 7.74 26.05
C GLY A 188 -4.35 7.94 27.56
N LEU A 189 -3.11 8.12 28.03
CA LEU A 189 -2.83 8.38 29.45
C LEU A 189 -3.50 9.68 29.93
N ALA A 190 -3.36 10.75 29.15
CA ALA A 190 -3.97 12.05 29.47
C ALA A 190 -5.51 11.94 29.53
N LEU A 191 -6.14 11.29 28.55
CA LEU A 191 -7.59 11.04 28.54
C LEU A 191 -8.03 10.28 29.77
N GLY A 192 -7.35 9.18 30.12
CA GLY A 192 -7.66 8.40 31.33
C GLY A 192 -7.59 9.25 32.60
N CYS A 193 -6.55 10.07 32.73
CA CYS A 193 -6.41 11.00 33.87
C CYS A 193 -7.52 12.07 33.88
N VAL A 194 -7.84 12.66 32.73
CA VAL A 194 -8.88 13.70 32.61
C VAL A 194 -10.26 13.16 32.96
N LEU A 195 -10.62 11.95 32.45
CA LEU A 195 -11.90 11.30 32.75
C LEU A 195 -12.13 11.15 34.26
N VAL A 196 -11.11 10.72 34.99
CA VAL A 196 -11.19 10.59 36.46
C VAL A 196 -11.20 11.96 37.13
N ARG A 197 -10.41 12.94 36.62
CA ARG A 197 -10.35 14.28 37.18
C ARG A 197 -11.68 15.03 37.08
N VAL A 198 -12.41 14.88 35.98
CA VAL A 198 -13.76 15.46 35.82
C VAL A 198 -14.74 14.88 36.84
N ARG A 199 -14.64 13.58 37.13
CA ARG A 199 -15.53 12.85 38.08
C ARG A 199 -14.99 12.78 39.50
N ARG A 200 -13.90 13.51 39.80
CA ARG A 200 -13.22 13.43 41.14
C ARG A 200 -14.13 13.71 42.33
N LEU A 201 -15.14 14.57 42.16
CA LEU A 201 -16.09 14.92 43.25
C LEU A 201 -17.05 13.75 43.49
N GLU A 202 -17.55 13.11 42.45
CA GLU A 202 -18.42 11.92 42.53
C GLU A 202 -17.68 10.75 43.21
N LEU A 203 -16.42 10.54 42.81
CA LEU A 203 -15.59 9.47 43.38
C LEU A 203 -15.24 9.77 44.87
N ALA A 204 -14.95 11.02 45.19
CA ALA A 204 -14.67 11.40 46.59
C ALA A 204 -15.91 11.25 47.47
N SER A 205 -17.11 11.61 46.99
CA SER A 205 -18.35 11.45 47.73
C SER A 205 -18.70 9.97 47.92
N ALA A 206 -18.52 9.11 46.91
CA ALA A 206 -18.72 7.69 47.03
C ALA A 206 -17.79 7.04 48.07
N LEU A 207 -16.50 7.46 48.09
CA LEU A 207 -15.56 7.06 49.15
C LEU A 207 -16.04 7.48 50.57
N HIS A 208 -16.59 8.69 50.70
CA HIS A 208 -17.11 9.20 51.94
C HIS A 208 -18.34 8.43 52.42
N CYS A 209 -19.17 7.94 51.48
CA CYS A 209 -20.30 7.05 51.77
C CYS A 209 -19.89 5.59 52.06
N GLY A 210 -18.61 5.28 52.13
CA GLY A 210 -18.10 3.97 52.49
C GLY A 210 -17.91 3.01 51.32
N VAL A 211 -18.07 3.45 50.07
CA VAL A 211 -17.77 2.61 48.91
C VAL A 211 -16.27 2.36 48.82
N GLY A 212 -15.87 1.11 48.79
CA GLY A 212 -14.46 0.72 48.72
C GLY A 212 -13.76 1.17 47.43
N ARG A 213 -12.48 1.51 47.50
CA ARG A 213 -11.68 1.90 46.33
C ARG A 213 -11.66 0.83 45.24
N SER A 214 -11.64 -0.45 45.62
CA SER A 214 -11.70 -1.57 44.67
C SER A 214 -12.99 -1.59 43.85
N ALA A 215 -14.13 -1.29 44.48
CA ALA A 215 -15.41 -1.23 43.79
C ALA A 215 -15.44 -0.06 42.77
N LEU A 216 -14.95 1.12 43.14
CA LEU A 216 -14.84 2.25 42.23
C LEU A 216 -13.86 1.98 41.08
N PHE A 217 -12.76 1.30 41.35
CA PHE A 217 -11.82 0.89 40.33
C PHE A 217 -12.46 -0.07 39.32
N VAL A 218 -13.17 -1.12 39.80
CA VAL A 218 -13.88 -2.07 38.92
C VAL A 218 -14.96 -1.37 38.11
N GLN A 219 -15.74 -0.47 38.71
CA GLN A 219 -16.75 0.30 38.00
C GLN A 219 -16.14 1.09 36.84
N LEU A 220 -15.09 1.88 37.12
CA LEU A 220 -14.41 2.68 36.09
C LEU A 220 -13.72 1.82 35.03
N LEU A 221 -13.17 0.67 35.41
CA LEU A 221 -12.61 -0.29 34.48
C LEU A 221 -13.67 -0.79 33.49
N LEU A 222 -14.83 -1.22 34.00
CA LEU A 222 -15.93 -1.70 33.15
C LEU A 222 -16.46 -0.61 32.21
N GLU A 223 -16.65 0.62 32.73
CA GLU A 223 -17.06 1.76 31.93
C GLU A 223 -16.03 2.05 30.81
N ASN A 224 -14.74 2.10 31.16
CA ASN A 224 -13.67 2.34 30.19
C ASN A 224 -13.58 1.22 29.14
N VAL A 225 -13.67 -0.05 29.53
CA VAL A 225 -13.67 -1.20 28.60
C VAL A 225 -14.85 -1.10 27.64
N ALA A 226 -16.05 -0.75 28.13
CA ALA A 226 -17.24 -0.66 27.28
C ALA A 226 -17.08 0.39 26.16
N TRP A 227 -16.72 1.62 26.49
CA TRP A 227 -16.59 2.66 25.46
C TRP A 227 -15.32 2.49 24.61
N LEU A 228 -14.19 1.99 25.16
CA LEU A 228 -12.99 1.66 24.39
C LEU A 228 -13.27 0.55 23.38
N SER A 229 -14.07 -0.47 23.75
CA SER A 229 -14.48 -1.52 22.82
C SER A 229 -15.28 -0.95 21.65
N ALA A 230 -16.25 -0.08 21.94
CA ALA A 230 -17.05 0.58 20.90
C ALA A 230 -16.18 1.46 19.98
N ALA A 231 -15.30 2.28 20.57
CA ALA A 231 -14.39 3.13 19.81
C ALA A 231 -13.40 2.32 18.95
N SER A 232 -12.85 1.23 19.51
CA SER A 232 -11.94 0.34 18.77
C SER A 232 -12.64 -0.39 17.64
N ALA A 233 -13.88 -0.86 17.86
CA ALA A 233 -14.68 -1.49 16.81
C ALA A 233 -14.99 -0.51 15.67
N THR A 234 -15.34 0.73 15.98
CA THR A 234 -15.58 1.77 14.98
C THR A 234 -14.30 2.08 14.18
N ALA A 235 -13.17 2.28 14.87
CA ALA A 235 -11.88 2.53 14.23
C ALA A 235 -11.47 1.36 13.32
N MET A 236 -11.66 0.12 13.77
CA MET A 236 -11.37 -1.07 12.98
C MET A 236 -12.27 -1.18 11.74
N ALA A 237 -13.57 -0.89 11.88
CA ALA A 237 -14.50 -0.89 10.74
C ALA A 237 -14.11 0.16 9.69
N VAL A 238 -13.74 1.37 10.12
CA VAL A 238 -13.25 2.42 9.23
C VAL A 238 -11.95 1.98 8.54
N THR A 239 -10.99 1.44 9.29
CA THR A 239 -9.73 0.93 8.70
C THR A 239 -10.02 -0.15 7.64
N LEU A 240 -10.92 -1.09 7.92
CA LEU A 240 -11.32 -2.13 6.96
C LEU A 240 -11.81 -1.54 5.65
N LEU A 241 -12.67 -0.52 5.68
CA LEU A 241 -13.19 0.11 4.47
C LEU A 241 -12.08 0.67 3.56
N PHE A 242 -11.04 1.26 4.15
CA PHE A 242 -9.92 1.84 3.41
C PHE A 242 -8.88 0.80 2.95
N VAL A 243 -8.75 -0.31 3.67
CA VAL A 243 -7.71 -1.31 3.43
C VAL A 243 -8.20 -2.48 2.55
N MET A 244 -9.53 -2.61 2.34
CA MET A 244 -10.09 -3.68 1.51
C MET A 244 -9.55 -3.75 0.08
N PRO A 245 -9.31 -2.63 -0.65
CA PRO A 245 -8.77 -2.66 -2.00
C PRO A 245 -7.28 -3.03 -2.06
N GLU A 246 -6.56 -3.04 -0.93
CA GLU A 246 -5.13 -3.32 -0.90
C GLU A 246 -4.81 -4.81 -1.05
N ALA A 247 -3.57 -5.13 -1.46
CA ALA A 247 -3.08 -6.50 -1.51
C ALA A 247 -3.16 -7.19 -0.13
N ALA A 248 -3.32 -8.50 -0.11
CA ALA A 248 -3.55 -9.27 1.11
C ALA A 248 -2.42 -9.09 2.16
N SER A 249 -1.16 -9.00 1.71
CA SER A 249 0.00 -8.74 2.57
C SER A 249 -0.04 -7.36 3.21
N ASP A 250 -0.33 -6.32 2.42
CA ASP A 250 -0.41 -4.94 2.86
C ASP A 250 -1.60 -4.74 3.79
N ARG A 251 -2.73 -5.34 3.47
CA ARG A 251 -3.92 -5.40 4.34
C ARG A 251 -3.59 -5.95 5.71
N THR A 252 -2.89 -7.09 5.75
CA THR A 252 -2.50 -7.72 7.02
C THR A 252 -1.55 -6.83 7.83
N ALA A 253 -0.56 -6.22 7.19
CA ALA A 253 0.38 -5.32 7.85
C ALA A 253 -0.31 -4.07 8.44
N LEU A 254 -1.19 -3.43 7.67
CA LEU A 254 -1.95 -2.25 8.09
C LEU A 254 -2.92 -2.58 9.24
N MET A 255 -3.59 -3.74 9.17
CA MET A 255 -4.46 -4.20 10.24
C MET A 255 -3.69 -4.47 11.53
N LEU A 256 -2.55 -5.17 11.46
CA LEU A 256 -1.71 -5.42 12.63
C LEU A 256 -1.19 -4.11 13.24
N GLY A 257 -0.79 -3.15 12.41
CA GLY A 257 -0.40 -1.82 12.86
C GLY A 257 -1.53 -1.11 13.62
N THR A 258 -2.72 -1.11 13.06
CA THR A 258 -3.92 -0.54 13.69
C THR A 258 -4.24 -1.20 15.04
N VAL A 259 -4.22 -2.53 15.10
CA VAL A 259 -4.46 -3.28 16.35
C VAL A 259 -3.42 -2.91 17.42
N ARG A 260 -2.14 -2.82 17.06
CA ARG A 260 -1.08 -2.41 18.00
C ARG A 260 -1.32 -1.03 18.58
N ILE A 261 -1.67 -0.05 17.75
CA ILE A 261 -1.94 1.34 18.17
C ILE A 261 -3.15 1.39 19.09
N LEU A 262 -4.26 0.74 18.72
CA LEU A 262 -5.49 0.70 19.52
C LEU A 262 -5.28 0.00 20.87
N ALA A 263 -4.58 -1.12 20.89
CA ALA A 263 -4.29 -1.85 22.12
C ALA A 263 -3.44 -1.01 23.08
N LEU A 264 -2.43 -0.33 22.55
CA LEU A 264 -1.58 0.53 23.36
C LEU A 264 -2.32 1.77 23.89
N ALA A 265 -3.13 2.41 23.05
CA ALA A 265 -3.97 3.54 23.46
C ALA A 265 -4.95 3.10 24.55
N ALA A 266 -5.63 1.97 24.40
CA ALA A 266 -6.53 1.42 25.40
C ALA A 266 -5.82 1.12 26.74
N ALA A 267 -4.66 0.45 26.68
CA ALA A 267 -3.86 0.20 27.87
C ALA A 267 -3.45 1.50 28.57
N SER A 268 -3.07 2.53 27.81
CA SER A 268 -2.68 3.83 28.35
C SER A 268 -3.84 4.57 28.99
N VAL A 269 -5.06 4.49 28.44
CA VAL A 269 -6.28 5.05 29.06
C VAL A 269 -6.56 4.36 30.39
N LEU A 270 -6.48 3.02 30.42
CA LEU A 270 -6.69 2.25 31.67
C LEU A 270 -5.65 2.57 32.73
N LEU A 271 -4.39 2.74 32.35
CA LEU A 271 -3.32 3.18 33.25
C LEU A 271 -3.58 4.61 33.77
N GLY A 272 -3.92 5.54 32.89
CA GLY A 272 -4.25 6.91 33.27
C GLY A 272 -5.43 6.98 34.24
N SER A 273 -6.49 6.21 33.97
CA SER A 273 -7.65 6.11 34.85
C SER A 273 -7.29 5.53 36.21
N SER A 274 -6.49 4.45 36.23
CA SER A 274 -6.02 3.80 37.47
C SER A 274 -5.21 4.76 38.34
N LEU A 275 -4.28 5.51 37.71
CA LEU A 275 -3.51 6.55 38.42
C LEU A 275 -4.40 7.68 38.94
N GLY A 276 -5.39 8.10 38.14
CA GLY A 276 -6.37 9.11 38.55
C GLY A 276 -7.15 8.69 39.79
N VAL A 277 -7.63 7.44 39.84
CA VAL A 277 -8.33 6.90 41.02
C VAL A 277 -7.41 6.82 42.23
N ALA A 278 -6.19 6.33 42.05
CA ALA A 278 -5.21 6.23 43.16
C ALA A 278 -4.86 7.59 43.77
N LEU A 279 -4.85 8.63 42.94
CA LEU A 279 -4.57 10.01 43.37
C LEU A 279 -5.79 10.71 44.01
N THR A 280 -7.01 10.22 43.79
CA THR A 280 -8.23 10.79 44.41
C THR A 280 -8.30 10.41 45.87
N ARG A 281 -8.40 11.43 46.72
CA ARG A 281 -8.42 11.27 48.18
C ARG A 281 -9.65 11.95 48.78
N GLU A 282 -10.35 11.26 49.63
CA GLU A 282 -11.53 11.73 50.40
C GLU A 282 -11.27 13.05 51.15
N ARG A 283 -10.10 13.18 51.80
CA ARG A 283 -9.70 14.40 52.56
C ARG A 283 -9.65 15.67 51.72
N HIS A 284 -9.65 15.58 50.38
CA HIS A 284 -9.61 16.72 49.48
C HIS A 284 -11.00 17.05 48.91
N MET A 285 -12.08 16.46 49.39
CA MET A 285 -13.45 16.65 48.87
C MET A 285 -13.87 18.14 48.90
N PHE A 286 -13.63 18.85 50.02
CA PHE A 286 -13.93 20.28 50.10
C PHE A 286 -13.14 21.16 49.15
N ARG A 287 -11.89 20.78 48.85
CA ARG A 287 -11.07 21.46 47.88
C ARG A 287 -11.62 21.23 46.45
N TYR A 288 -12.03 20.00 46.14
CA TYR A 288 -12.62 19.66 44.86
C TYR A 288 -13.94 20.38 44.61
N PHE A 289 -14.71 20.65 45.66
CA PHE A 289 -15.94 21.42 45.58
C PHE A 289 -15.67 22.91 45.28
N LYS A 290 -14.62 23.49 45.88
CA LYS A 290 -14.26 24.92 45.68
C LYS A 290 -13.62 25.19 44.32
N GLU A 291 -13.00 24.23 43.70
CA GLU A 291 -12.30 24.34 42.40
C GLU A 291 -13.21 24.02 41.21
N ARG A 292 -14.52 23.87 41.41
CA ARG A 292 -15.52 23.66 40.37
C ARG A 292 -16.07 25.01 39.90
#